data_5468ebc453af775251aa1356718bf7bc
#
_entry.id   5468ebc453af775251aa1356718bf7bc
#
_cell.length_a   1.000
_cell.length_b   1.000
_cell.length_c   1.000
_cell.angle_alpha   90.00
_cell.angle_beta   90.00
_cell.angle_gamma   90.00
#
_symmetry.space_group_name_H-M   'P 1'
#
loop_
_entity.id
_entity.type
_entity.pdbx_description
1 polymer ?
#
loop_
_entity_poly.entity_id
_entity_poly.type
_entity_poly.pdbx_seq_one_letter_code
_entity_poly.pdbx_strand_id
1 'polypeptide(L)'
;MNKDFFKLVRLSVLVAAAFICSATVCAQQPTDPQADASKKANQRPAEPAPSPEPFDGAAVEKMAASCVRLETELGVIDIEMIPEVAPESVRSFLNLAATGALDTTTFSRTVPGFVIQGGNLSTSEKWNYDLSRRMSRKLPDEPGLVKHVRGIVSMARPEAANSATTHFFILVGDGHHLDGKFSAFGRVTTGIEVADAINKAPAVAEKPEKPVRINRATVFPCKK
;
A
#
# COMPACT_ATOMS: atom_id res chain seq x y z
N MET A 1 -44.08 -3.91 35.52
CA MET A 1 -45.37 -4.56 35.29
C MET A 1 -45.28 -5.22 33.94
N ASN A 2 -45.16 -6.46 33.75
CA ASN A 2 -45.33 -7.79 34.25
C ASN A 2 -44.26 -8.67 33.64
N LYS A 3 -43.38 -9.38 34.28
CA LYS A 3 -43.39 -10.64 35.11
C LYS A 3 -44.18 -11.80 34.50
N ASP A 4 -43.39 -12.85 34.30
CA ASP A 4 -43.72 -14.28 34.38
C ASP A 4 -44.44 -14.94 33.19
N PHE A 5 -43.75 -15.97 32.65
CA PHE A 5 -44.29 -17.34 32.77
C PHE A 5 -43.22 -18.43 32.48
N PHE A 6 -42.86 -19.13 33.52
CA PHE A 6 -42.18 -20.42 33.57
C PHE A 6 -43.12 -21.57 33.23
N LYS A 7 -42.65 -22.67 32.62
CA LYS A 7 -42.85 -24.10 32.99
C LYS A 7 -42.45 -25.00 31.82
N LEU A 8 -41.37 -25.70 31.90
CA LEU A 8 -41.16 -27.05 32.39
C LEU A 8 -42.19 -28.13 31.98
N VAL A 9 -41.80 -29.03 31.05
CA VAL A 9 -42.24 -30.41 31.05
C VAL A 9 -41.08 -31.32 30.64
N ARG A 10 -40.63 -32.14 31.62
CA ARG A 10 -39.83 -33.36 31.43
C ARG A 10 -40.78 -34.48 31.03
N LEU A 11 -40.41 -35.30 30.05
CA LEU A 11 -40.92 -36.66 29.99
C LEU A 11 -39.80 -37.60 29.52
N SER A 12 -39.37 -38.42 30.44
CA SER A 12 -38.50 -39.57 30.24
C SER A 12 -39.30 -40.74 29.71
N VAL A 13 -38.82 -41.39 28.66
CA VAL A 13 -39.22 -42.76 28.32
C VAL A 13 -37.99 -43.57 28.00
N LEU A 14 -37.71 -44.52 28.91
CA LEU A 14 -36.80 -45.64 28.77
C LEU A 14 -37.48 -46.71 27.93
N VAL A 15 -36.86 -47.17 26.84
CA VAL A 15 -37.15 -48.51 26.28
C VAL A 15 -35.82 -49.18 25.91
N ALA A 16 -35.73 -50.43 26.31
CA ALA A 16 -34.57 -51.30 26.34
C ALA A 16 -34.17 -51.88 24.98
N ALA A 17 -32.89 -52.11 24.92
CA ALA A 17 -32.12 -53.14 24.23
C ALA A 17 -32.75 -54.08 23.17
N ALA A 18 -32.15 -54.10 21.99
CA ALA A 18 -31.90 -55.34 21.25
C ALA A 18 -30.58 -55.19 20.45
N PHE A 19 -29.59 -55.98 20.84
CA PHE A 19 -28.35 -56.20 20.10
C PHE A 19 -28.68 -57.02 18.85
N ILE A 20 -28.50 -56.40 17.69
CA ILE A 20 -28.36 -57.13 16.41
C ILE A 20 -26.98 -56.82 15.86
N CYS A 21 -26.10 -57.81 15.98
CA CYS A 21 -24.78 -57.83 15.38
C CYS A 21 -24.94 -58.01 13.84
N SER A 22 -24.91 -56.92 13.11
CA SER A 22 -24.82 -56.98 11.64
C SER A 22 -23.38 -56.72 11.25
N ALA A 23 -22.72 -57.74 10.72
CA ALA A 23 -21.41 -57.65 10.11
C ALA A 23 -21.46 -56.65 8.93
N THR A 24 -20.92 -55.45 9.14
CA THR A 24 -20.74 -54.46 8.08
C THR A 24 -19.53 -54.90 7.26
N VAL A 25 -19.78 -55.46 6.08
CA VAL A 25 -18.76 -55.64 5.02
C VAL A 25 -18.28 -54.27 4.62
N CYS A 26 -17.03 -53.97 4.97
CA CYS A 26 -16.33 -52.79 4.53
C CYS A 26 -16.04 -52.91 3.03
N ALA A 27 -16.95 -52.39 2.20
CA ALA A 27 -16.68 -52.25 0.78
C ALA A 27 -15.63 -51.14 0.61
N GLN A 28 -14.40 -51.53 0.33
CA GLN A 28 -13.34 -50.62 -0.15
C GLN A 28 -13.82 -50.04 -1.48
N GLN A 29 -14.11 -48.76 -1.51
CA GLN A 29 -14.30 -48.01 -2.75
C GLN A 29 -12.99 -48.03 -3.54
N PRO A 30 -13.00 -48.37 -4.82
CA PRO A 30 -11.81 -48.24 -5.64
C PRO A 30 -11.43 -46.78 -5.72
N THR A 31 -10.23 -46.44 -5.25
CA THR A 31 -9.63 -45.12 -5.44
C THR A 31 -9.34 -44.96 -6.94
N ASP A 32 -10.07 -44.10 -7.59
CA ASP A 32 -9.89 -43.78 -9.01
C ASP A 32 -8.56 -43.03 -9.18
N PRO A 33 -7.55 -43.61 -9.86
CA PRO A 33 -6.26 -42.94 -10.05
C PRO A 33 -6.33 -41.70 -10.95
N GLN A 34 -7.46 -41.46 -11.61
CA GLN A 34 -7.63 -40.31 -12.50
C GLN A 34 -8.03 -39.03 -11.77
N ALA A 35 -8.53 -39.09 -10.54
CA ALA A 35 -8.92 -37.88 -9.77
C ALA A 35 -7.73 -37.06 -9.29
N ASP A 36 -6.54 -37.67 -9.14
CA ASP A 36 -5.33 -36.98 -8.66
C ASP A 36 -4.50 -36.34 -9.77
N ALA A 37 -4.61 -36.83 -11.00
CA ALA A 37 -3.93 -36.26 -12.17
C ALA A 37 -4.56 -34.94 -12.66
N SER A 38 -5.87 -34.77 -12.51
CA SER A 38 -6.58 -33.56 -12.96
C SER A 38 -6.33 -32.33 -12.08
N LYS A 39 -5.98 -32.54 -10.79
CA LYS A 39 -5.65 -31.43 -9.88
C LYS A 39 -4.27 -30.83 -10.12
N LYS A 40 -3.34 -31.59 -10.73
CA LYS A 40 -1.98 -31.09 -11.06
C LYS A 40 -1.92 -30.31 -12.37
N ALA A 41 -2.88 -30.52 -13.28
CA ALA A 41 -2.87 -29.91 -14.61
C ALA A 41 -3.27 -28.41 -14.61
N ASN A 42 -3.83 -27.89 -13.51
CA ASN A 42 -4.35 -26.53 -13.41
C ASN A 42 -3.56 -25.63 -12.43
N GLN A 43 -2.38 -26.05 -11.99
CA GLN A 43 -1.52 -25.16 -11.22
C GLN A 43 -0.85 -24.17 -12.18
N ARG A 44 -1.24 -22.90 -12.09
CA ARG A 44 -0.52 -21.81 -12.75
C ARG A 44 0.96 -21.94 -12.36
N PRO A 45 1.90 -21.91 -13.32
CA PRO A 45 3.33 -21.90 -13.00
C PRO A 45 3.62 -20.84 -11.95
N ALA A 46 4.44 -21.16 -10.96
CA ALA A 46 4.89 -20.18 -9.98
C ALA A 46 5.52 -19.00 -10.73
N GLU A 47 5.00 -17.79 -10.47
CA GLU A 47 5.58 -16.59 -11.07
C GLU A 47 7.05 -16.46 -10.61
N PRO A 48 7.96 -16.10 -11.53
CA PRO A 48 9.34 -15.85 -11.15
C PRO A 48 9.40 -14.74 -10.08
N ALA A 49 10.30 -14.90 -9.11
CA ALA A 49 10.54 -13.87 -8.13
C ALA A 49 10.90 -12.54 -8.83
N PRO A 50 10.38 -11.38 -8.36
CA PRO A 50 10.75 -10.11 -8.95
C PRO A 50 12.26 -9.88 -8.85
N SER A 51 12.84 -9.27 -9.88
CA SER A 51 14.24 -8.88 -9.85
C SER A 51 14.49 -7.88 -8.71
N PRO A 52 15.65 -7.96 -8.03
CA PRO A 52 16.00 -6.98 -6.99
C PRO A 52 15.96 -5.54 -7.52
N GLU A 53 15.40 -4.63 -6.73
CA GLU A 53 15.38 -3.21 -7.04
C GLU A 53 16.66 -2.51 -6.50
N PRO A 54 17.07 -1.34 -7.02
CA PRO A 54 18.39 -0.71 -6.73
C PRO A 54 18.68 -0.43 -5.25
N PHE A 55 17.64 -0.24 -4.43
CA PHE A 55 17.76 0.03 -3.00
C PHE A 55 17.36 -1.16 -2.10
N ASP A 56 17.09 -2.32 -2.68
CA ASP A 56 16.85 -3.53 -1.88
C ASP A 56 18.12 -3.87 -1.07
N GLY A 57 17.94 -4.02 0.27
CA GLY A 57 19.07 -4.23 1.17
C GLY A 57 20.00 -3.02 1.38
N ALA A 58 19.68 -1.83 0.85
CA ALA A 58 20.49 -0.63 1.09
C ALA A 58 20.47 -0.24 2.57
N ALA A 59 21.65 0.13 3.10
CA ALA A 59 21.80 0.64 4.46
C ALA A 59 21.14 2.02 4.62
N VAL A 60 20.77 2.37 5.86
CA VAL A 60 20.13 3.65 6.21
C VAL A 60 20.98 4.83 5.74
N GLU A 61 22.30 4.78 5.93
CA GLU A 61 23.23 5.84 5.56
C GLU A 61 23.23 6.11 4.05
N LYS A 62 23.15 5.04 3.23
CA LYS A 62 23.05 5.17 1.77
C LYS A 62 21.72 5.83 1.38
N MET A 63 20.63 5.45 2.03
CA MET A 63 19.32 6.03 1.76
C MET A 63 19.24 7.49 2.21
N ALA A 64 19.81 7.85 3.38
CA ALA A 64 19.90 9.22 3.89
C ALA A 64 20.77 10.14 3.01
N ALA A 65 21.75 9.58 2.30
CA ALA A 65 22.56 10.33 1.34
C ALA A 65 21.88 10.49 -0.03
N SER A 66 20.69 9.94 -0.22
CA SER A 66 19.96 9.92 -1.48
C SER A 66 18.72 10.82 -1.39
N CYS A 67 18.61 11.77 -2.32
CA CYS A 67 17.45 12.64 -2.51
C CYS A 67 16.70 12.23 -3.77
N VAL A 68 15.42 12.60 -3.86
CA VAL A 68 14.59 12.38 -5.06
C VAL A 68 14.15 13.69 -5.64
N ARG A 69 14.31 13.83 -6.96
CA ARG A 69 13.79 14.92 -7.76
C ARG A 69 12.56 14.46 -8.52
N LEU A 70 11.46 15.18 -8.36
CA LEU A 70 10.26 15.05 -9.18
C LEU A 70 10.23 16.22 -10.17
N GLU A 71 10.46 15.95 -11.45
CA GLU A 71 10.30 16.92 -12.53
C GLU A 71 8.83 16.91 -12.96
N THR A 72 8.10 17.95 -12.64
CA THR A 72 6.67 18.06 -12.98
C THR A 72 6.43 19.05 -14.10
N GLU A 73 5.20 19.07 -14.66
CA GLU A 73 4.78 20.07 -15.64
C GLU A 73 4.81 21.51 -15.11
N LEU A 74 4.76 21.69 -13.78
CA LEU A 74 4.74 23.01 -13.11
C LEU A 74 6.08 23.39 -12.48
N GLY A 75 7.08 22.51 -12.53
CA GLY A 75 8.40 22.75 -11.95
C GLY A 75 8.97 21.54 -11.24
N VAL A 76 10.04 21.75 -10.50
CA VAL A 76 10.81 20.70 -9.81
C VAL A 76 10.50 20.70 -8.33
N ILE A 77 10.33 19.51 -7.75
CA ILE A 77 10.22 19.28 -6.31
C ILE A 77 11.37 18.34 -5.90
N ASP A 78 12.29 18.82 -5.04
CA ASP A 78 13.34 17.99 -4.46
C ASP A 78 12.95 17.56 -3.05
N ILE A 79 13.17 16.29 -2.76
CA ILE A 79 12.77 15.64 -1.51
C ILE A 79 14.00 14.96 -0.90
N GLU A 80 14.35 15.30 0.33
CA GLU A 80 15.29 14.53 1.13
C GLU A 80 14.58 13.38 1.85
N MET A 81 15.30 12.27 2.06
CA MET A 81 14.77 11.08 2.71
C MET A 81 15.06 11.08 4.20
N ILE A 82 14.17 10.46 5.00
CA ILE A 82 14.31 10.30 6.46
C ILE A 82 14.24 8.80 6.81
N PRO A 83 15.26 8.01 6.38
CA PRO A 83 15.23 6.56 6.55
C PRO A 83 15.42 6.10 7.99
N GLU A 84 15.89 6.98 8.89
CA GLU A 84 16.02 6.70 10.33
C GLU A 84 14.65 6.48 11.00
N VAL A 85 13.60 7.06 10.41
CA VAL A 85 12.23 7.00 10.95
C VAL A 85 11.38 5.99 10.18
N ALA A 86 11.52 5.93 8.86
CA ALA A 86 10.68 5.11 7.99
C ALA A 86 11.50 4.41 6.90
N PRO A 87 12.40 3.45 7.25
CA PRO A 87 13.33 2.83 6.32
C PRO A 87 12.66 2.09 5.16
N GLU A 88 11.55 1.39 5.38
CA GLU A 88 10.86 0.63 4.33
C GLU A 88 10.08 1.55 3.38
N SER A 89 9.48 2.61 3.90
CA SER A 89 8.82 3.65 3.10
C SER A 89 9.84 4.38 2.21
N VAL A 90 10.99 4.75 2.77
CA VAL A 90 12.10 5.38 2.02
C VAL A 90 12.63 4.43 0.95
N ARG A 91 12.94 3.18 1.30
CA ARG A 91 13.41 2.15 0.36
C ARG A 91 12.46 2.00 -0.81
N SER A 92 11.17 1.87 -0.52
CA SER A 92 10.13 1.77 -1.54
C SER A 92 10.09 2.99 -2.45
N PHE A 93 10.14 4.20 -1.89
CA PHE A 93 10.06 5.44 -2.68
C PHE A 93 11.31 5.65 -3.54
N LEU A 94 12.51 5.39 -3.00
CA LEU A 94 13.76 5.41 -3.75
C LEU A 94 13.76 4.41 -4.91
N ASN A 95 13.25 3.20 -4.69
CA ASN A 95 13.11 2.19 -5.73
C ASN A 95 12.13 2.64 -6.82
N LEU A 96 10.98 3.22 -6.46
CA LEU A 96 10.02 3.76 -7.43
C LEU A 96 10.63 4.87 -8.31
N ALA A 97 11.44 5.75 -7.72
CA ALA A 97 12.14 6.79 -8.48
C ALA A 97 13.27 6.22 -9.33
N ALA A 98 14.10 5.34 -8.78
CA ALA A 98 15.27 4.78 -9.47
C ALA A 98 14.91 3.86 -10.64
N THR A 99 13.77 3.16 -10.57
CA THR A 99 13.28 2.28 -11.65
C THR A 99 12.42 3.02 -12.67
N GLY A 100 12.13 4.32 -12.47
CA GLY A 100 11.26 5.11 -13.33
C GLY A 100 9.77 4.74 -13.21
N ALA A 101 9.38 4.03 -12.14
CA ALA A 101 7.98 3.66 -11.92
C ALA A 101 7.05 4.86 -11.66
N LEU A 102 7.61 5.99 -11.19
CA LEU A 102 6.88 7.24 -11.01
C LEU A 102 6.82 8.10 -12.29
N ASP A 103 7.61 7.79 -13.33
CA ASP A 103 7.60 8.55 -14.57
C ASP A 103 6.23 8.52 -15.22
N THR A 104 5.81 9.66 -15.72
CA THR A 104 4.52 9.91 -16.37
C THR A 104 3.29 9.68 -15.49
N THR A 105 3.46 9.37 -14.19
CA THR A 105 2.35 9.35 -13.23
C THR A 105 1.87 10.77 -12.90
N THR A 106 0.70 10.89 -12.29
CA THR A 106 0.11 12.19 -11.97
C THR A 106 -0.16 12.36 -10.47
N PHE A 107 -0.24 13.62 -10.04
CA PHE A 107 -0.88 13.96 -8.78
C PHE A 107 -2.39 13.83 -8.96
N SER A 108 -2.93 12.69 -8.53
CA SER A 108 -4.30 12.25 -8.81
C SER A 108 -5.34 12.69 -7.78
N ARG A 109 -4.92 13.28 -6.65
CA ARG A 109 -5.78 13.80 -5.59
C ARG A 109 -5.16 15.05 -5.00
N THR A 110 -5.99 16.08 -4.77
CA THR A 110 -5.59 17.32 -4.07
C THR A 110 -6.64 17.67 -3.04
N VAL A 111 -6.21 17.98 -1.82
CA VAL A 111 -7.08 18.54 -0.78
C VAL A 111 -6.65 19.98 -0.58
N PRO A 112 -7.49 20.98 -0.88
CA PRO A 112 -7.12 22.38 -0.83
C PRO A 112 -6.53 22.81 0.52
N GLY A 113 -5.36 23.44 0.48
CA GLY A 113 -4.65 23.90 1.69
C GLY A 113 -4.07 22.80 2.56
N PHE A 114 -4.13 21.52 2.15
CA PHE A 114 -3.70 20.39 2.97
C PHE A 114 -2.66 19.52 2.27
N VAL A 115 -3.04 18.76 1.24
CA VAL A 115 -2.12 17.80 0.56
C VAL A 115 -2.27 17.79 -0.95
N ILE A 116 -1.19 17.38 -1.61
CA ILE A 116 -1.20 16.79 -2.96
C ILE A 116 -0.78 15.33 -2.86
N GLN A 117 -1.46 14.43 -3.57
CA GLN A 117 -1.20 12.99 -3.51
C GLN A 117 -0.87 12.44 -4.89
N GLY A 118 0.25 11.73 -4.96
CA GLY A 118 0.77 11.03 -6.14
C GLY A 118 1.01 9.56 -5.88
N GLY A 119 1.76 8.91 -6.79
CA GLY A 119 2.17 7.52 -6.66
C GLY A 119 1.11 6.49 -7.06
N ASN A 120 0.01 6.93 -7.68
CA ASN A 120 -0.90 6.02 -8.36
C ASN A 120 -0.28 5.60 -9.70
N LEU A 121 0.37 4.44 -9.73
CA LEU A 121 1.08 3.98 -10.92
C LEU A 121 0.15 3.70 -12.10
N SER A 122 -1.16 3.48 -11.86
CA SER A 122 -2.13 3.28 -12.94
C SER A 122 -2.38 4.53 -13.79
N THR A 123 -1.91 5.70 -13.35
CA THR A 123 -1.96 6.95 -14.13
C THR A 123 -0.80 7.10 -15.10
N SER A 124 0.21 6.22 -15.04
CA SER A 124 1.37 6.25 -15.92
C SER A 124 1.01 5.86 -17.36
N GLU A 125 1.58 6.56 -18.32
CA GLU A 125 1.54 6.16 -19.74
C GLU A 125 2.25 4.82 -19.98
N LYS A 126 3.13 4.41 -19.05
CA LYS A 126 3.87 3.13 -19.08
C LYS A 126 3.16 2.01 -18.33
N TRP A 127 1.87 2.19 -17.94
CA TRP A 127 1.14 1.20 -17.15
C TRP A 127 1.20 -0.19 -17.78
N ASN A 128 1.62 -1.16 -16.98
CA ASN A 128 1.77 -2.56 -17.37
C ASN A 128 1.59 -3.49 -16.17
N TYR A 129 1.77 -4.79 -16.41
CA TYR A 129 1.62 -5.82 -15.37
C TYR A 129 2.61 -5.66 -14.20
N ASP A 130 3.88 -5.29 -14.48
CA ASP A 130 4.90 -5.12 -13.43
C ASP A 130 4.59 -3.94 -12.53
N LEU A 131 4.13 -2.81 -13.09
CA LEU A 131 3.65 -1.67 -12.32
C LEU A 131 2.41 -2.02 -11.49
N SER A 132 1.50 -2.85 -12.00
CA SER A 132 0.35 -3.36 -11.26
C SER A 132 0.77 -4.20 -10.06
N ARG A 133 1.71 -5.13 -10.25
CA ARG A 133 2.29 -5.92 -9.16
C ARG A 133 2.98 -5.03 -8.14
N ARG A 134 3.77 -4.06 -8.60
CA ARG A 134 4.47 -3.10 -7.73
C ARG A 134 3.50 -2.28 -6.88
N MET A 135 2.41 -1.80 -7.48
CA MET A 135 1.35 -1.05 -6.78
C MET A 135 0.58 -1.90 -5.76
N SER A 136 0.59 -3.23 -5.90
CA SER A 136 -0.07 -4.15 -4.98
C SER A 136 0.81 -4.56 -3.79
N ARG A 137 2.11 -4.25 -3.82
CA ARG A 137 3.06 -4.59 -2.74
C ARG A 137 2.81 -3.70 -1.54
N LYS A 138 2.39 -4.29 -0.43
CA LYS A 138 2.12 -3.60 0.82
C LYS A 138 3.40 -3.30 1.59
N LEU A 139 3.40 -2.19 2.30
CA LEU A 139 4.46 -1.75 3.21
C LEU A 139 3.95 -1.78 4.65
N PRO A 140 4.83 -2.03 5.61
CA PRO A 140 4.51 -1.86 7.03
C PRO A 140 4.25 -0.39 7.33
N ASP A 141 3.43 -0.13 8.35
CA ASP A 141 3.31 1.20 8.92
C ASP A 141 4.56 1.51 9.74
N GLU A 142 5.13 2.69 9.53
CA GLU A 142 6.32 3.19 10.24
C GLU A 142 5.99 4.56 10.87
N PRO A 143 5.04 4.61 11.84
CA PRO A 143 4.71 5.87 12.49
C PRO A 143 5.86 6.30 13.39
N GLY A 144 6.34 7.53 13.20
CA GLY A 144 7.47 8.09 13.94
C GLY A 144 7.12 9.37 14.70
N LEU A 145 8.15 10.02 15.25
CA LEU A 145 8.04 11.28 15.98
C LEU A 145 8.05 12.51 15.07
N VAL A 146 8.25 12.32 13.76
CA VAL A 146 8.24 13.42 12.78
C VAL A 146 6.84 14.03 12.74
N LYS A 147 6.78 15.34 12.95
CA LYS A 147 5.53 16.10 12.90
C LYS A 147 5.09 16.31 11.46
N HIS A 148 3.81 16.06 11.18
CA HIS A 148 3.21 16.30 9.88
C HIS A 148 2.92 17.79 9.71
N VAL A 149 3.97 18.54 9.35
CA VAL A 149 3.88 19.98 9.03
C VAL A 149 4.11 20.17 7.53
N ARG A 150 3.85 21.38 7.05
CA ARG A 150 4.09 21.77 5.66
C ARG A 150 5.46 21.31 5.16
N GLY A 151 5.49 20.70 3.98
CA GLY A 151 6.69 20.17 3.33
C GLY A 151 7.02 18.71 3.66
N ILE A 152 6.38 18.09 4.66
CA ILE A 152 6.58 16.67 4.95
C ILE A 152 5.93 15.81 3.87
N VAL A 153 6.63 14.72 3.52
CA VAL A 153 6.20 13.69 2.59
C VAL A 153 5.92 12.40 3.37
N SER A 154 4.73 11.83 3.17
CA SER A 154 4.28 10.69 3.94
C SER A 154 3.58 9.66 3.05
N MET A 155 3.57 8.39 3.48
CA MET A 155 2.85 7.34 2.75
C MET A 155 1.35 7.51 2.92
N ALA A 156 0.63 7.46 1.79
CA ALA A 156 -0.82 7.40 1.80
C ALA A 156 -1.29 5.94 1.93
N ARG A 157 -2.34 5.73 2.72
CA ARG A 157 -2.95 4.41 2.89
C ARG A 157 -4.44 4.51 3.23
N PRO A 158 -5.22 3.44 2.99
CA PRO A 158 -6.55 3.26 3.56
C PRO A 158 -6.51 3.18 5.11
N GLU A 159 -7.65 3.02 5.75
CA GLU A 159 -7.74 2.89 7.22
C GLU A 159 -7.02 1.66 7.77
N ALA A 160 -6.96 0.56 7.00
CA ALA A 160 -6.30 -0.67 7.43
C ALA A 160 -4.81 -0.44 7.68
N ALA A 161 -4.29 -0.95 8.79
CA ALA A 161 -2.86 -0.92 9.09
C ALA A 161 -2.05 -1.74 8.09
N ASN A 162 -0.78 -1.36 7.88
CA ASN A 162 0.15 -2.02 6.96
C ASN A 162 -0.41 -2.18 5.54
N SER A 163 -1.13 -1.15 5.07
CA SER A 163 -1.80 -1.15 3.77
C SER A 163 -1.28 -0.10 2.78
N ALA A 164 -0.28 0.69 3.18
CA ALA A 164 0.44 1.57 2.28
C ALA A 164 1.06 0.77 1.12
N THR A 165 1.15 1.36 -0.07
CA THR A 165 1.73 0.71 -1.25
C THR A 165 2.71 1.63 -1.96
N THR A 166 2.28 2.32 -3.02
CA THR A 166 3.10 3.24 -3.79
C THR A 166 2.64 4.69 -3.66
N HIS A 167 1.45 4.89 -3.09
CA HIS A 167 0.87 6.22 -2.96
C HIS A 167 1.56 7.01 -1.86
N PHE A 168 1.84 8.28 -2.14
CA PHE A 168 2.41 9.23 -1.19
C PHE A 168 1.68 10.57 -1.28
N PHE A 169 1.82 11.38 -0.23
CA PHE A 169 1.32 12.76 -0.26
C PHE A 169 2.40 13.72 0.26
N ILE A 170 2.32 14.95 -0.24
CA ILE A 170 3.13 16.09 0.20
C ILE A 170 2.19 17.06 0.90
N LEU A 171 2.53 17.44 2.12
CA LEU A 171 1.80 18.43 2.90
C LEU A 171 2.09 19.84 2.39
N VAL A 172 1.05 20.58 2.02
CA VAL A 172 1.12 22.02 1.72
C VAL A 172 0.60 22.87 2.87
N GLY A 173 0.03 22.25 3.89
CA GLY A 173 -0.39 22.81 5.17
C GLY A 173 -0.08 21.84 6.30
N ASP A 174 -0.38 22.21 7.55
CA ASP A 174 -0.12 21.38 8.71
C ASP A 174 -1.17 20.28 8.86
N GLY A 175 -0.73 19.07 9.25
CA GLY A 175 -1.53 17.87 9.40
C GLY A 175 -1.29 17.14 10.71
N HIS A 176 -1.27 17.85 11.86
CA HIS A 176 -0.94 17.27 13.17
C HIS A 176 -1.80 16.07 13.59
N HIS A 177 -3.03 15.93 13.04
CA HIS A 177 -3.89 14.77 13.28
C HIS A 177 -3.35 13.47 12.67
N LEU A 178 -2.32 13.55 11.79
CA LEU A 178 -1.61 12.43 11.19
C LEU A 178 -0.42 11.96 12.04
N ASP A 179 0.02 12.76 13.02
CA ASP A 179 1.17 12.47 13.87
C ASP A 179 1.02 11.12 14.58
N GLY A 180 2.07 10.31 14.54
CA GLY A 180 2.08 8.98 15.13
C GLY A 180 1.16 7.95 14.46
N LYS A 181 0.56 8.26 13.30
CA LYS A 181 -0.36 7.36 12.57
C LYS A 181 0.09 7.04 11.16
N PHE A 182 0.81 7.97 10.52
CA PHE A 182 1.30 7.83 9.16
C PHE A 182 2.81 7.83 9.11
N SER A 183 3.37 7.17 8.09
CA SER A 183 4.81 7.04 7.89
C SER A 183 5.35 8.27 7.17
N ALA A 184 5.84 9.25 7.93
CA ALA A 184 6.58 10.39 7.38
C ALA A 184 7.98 9.92 6.98
N PHE A 185 8.30 9.94 5.69
CA PHE A 185 9.53 9.36 5.16
C PHE A 185 10.45 10.36 4.44
N GLY A 186 10.00 11.58 4.23
CA GLY A 186 10.79 12.60 3.55
C GLY A 186 10.32 14.01 3.81
N ARG A 187 11.11 14.97 3.34
CA ARG A 187 10.82 16.41 3.42
C ARG A 187 11.19 17.11 2.12
N VAL A 188 10.33 17.98 1.63
CA VAL A 188 10.61 18.86 0.48
C VAL A 188 11.68 19.88 0.90
N THR A 189 12.77 19.92 0.15
CA THR A 189 13.88 20.87 0.32
C THR A 189 13.85 22.01 -0.70
N THR A 190 13.26 21.77 -1.86
CA THR A 190 13.09 22.76 -2.94
C THR A 190 11.75 22.51 -3.63
N GLY A 191 11.07 23.57 -4.09
CA GLY A 191 9.87 23.45 -4.90
C GLY A 191 8.58 23.24 -4.12
N ILE A 192 8.52 23.66 -2.86
CA ILE A 192 7.26 23.64 -2.09
C ILE A 192 6.21 24.58 -2.70
N GLU A 193 6.62 25.64 -3.39
CA GLU A 193 5.76 26.53 -4.17
C GLU A 193 5.17 25.82 -5.40
N VAL A 194 5.87 24.84 -5.97
CA VAL A 194 5.34 23.98 -7.05
C VAL A 194 4.23 23.09 -6.48
N ALA A 195 4.43 22.50 -5.29
CA ALA A 195 3.39 21.72 -4.61
C ALA A 195 2.15 22.58 -4.30
N ASP A 196 2.35 23.86 -3.91
CA ASP A 196 1.24 24.81 -3.73
C ASP A 196 0.49 25.08 -5.04
N ALA A 197 1.21 25.27 -6.15
CA ALA A 197 0.60 25.51 -7.45
C ALA A 197 -0.25 24.30 -7.88
N ILE A 198 0.24 23.07 -7.66
CA ILE A 198 -0.50 21.83 -7.90
C ILE A 198 -1.76 21.78 -7.03
N ASN A 199 -1.63 22.14 -5.75
CA ASN A 199 -2.74 22.09 -4.79
C ASN A 199 -3.85 23.10 -5.10
N LYS A 200 -3.49 24.27 -5.66
CA LYS A 200 -4.42 25.34 -6.03
C LYS A 200 -5.11 25.11 -7.38
N ALA A 201 -4.69 24.09 -8.14
CA ALA A 201 -5.31 23.78 -9.42
C ALA A 201 -6.80 23.40 -9.24
N PRO A 202 -7.69 23.72 -10.20
CA PRO A 202 -9.10 23.36 -10.10
C PRO A 202 -9.31 21.87 -9.87
N ALA A 203 -10.15 21.52 -8.90
CA ALA A 203 -10.47 20.14 -8.54
C ALA A 203 -11.95 20.02 -8.14
N VAL A 204 -12.56 18.88 -8.48
CA VAL A 204 -13.92 18.53 -8.07
C VAL A 204 -13.86 17.29 -7.20
N ALA A 205 -14.40 17.37 -5.97
CA ALA A 205 -14.36 16.30 -4.98
C ALA A 205 -12.92 15.72 -4.81
N GLU A 206 -11.96 16.62 -4.59
CA GLU A 206 -10.53 16.32 -4.40
C GLU A 206 -9.82 15.72 -5.65
N LYS A 207 -10.50 15.61 -6.77
CA LYS A 207 -9.95 15.11 -8.03
C LYS A 207 -9.61 16.28 -8.94
N PRO A 208 -8.32 16.51 -9.27
CA PRO A 208 -7.93 17.58 -10.17
C PRO A 208 -8.61 17.44 -11.54
N GLU A 209 -9.14 18.55 -12.09
CA GLU A 209 -9.69 18.57 -13.45
C GLU A 209 -8.62 18.27 -14.51
N LYS A 210 -7.41 18.78 -14.28
CA LYS A 210 -6.20 18.48 -15.06
C LYS A 210 -5.11 18.01 -14.10
N PRO A 211 -4.96 16.70 -13.87
CA PRO A 211 -3.92 16.18 -13.00
C PRO A 211 -2.53 16.55 -13.53
N VAL A 212 -1.72 17.19 -12.68
CA VAL A 212 -0.32 17.55 -13.03
C VAL A 212 0.53 16.31 -13.07
N ARG A 213 1.29 16.15 -14.15
CA ARG A 213 2.15 15.00 -14.38
C ARG A 213 3.52 15.17 -13.76
N ILE A 214 4.07 14.06 -13.23
CA ILE A 214 5.48 13.87 -12.94
C ILE A 214 6.11 13.37 -14.24
N ASN A 215 6.81 14.23 -14.96
CA ASN A 215 7.46 13.86 -16.21
C ASN A 215 8.55 12.81 -15.97
N ARG A 216 9.31 12.99 -14.90
CA ARG A 216 10.41 12.10 -14.48
C ARG A 216 10.66 12.16 -12.99
N ALA A 217 11.02 11.03 -12.40
CA ALA A 217 11.57 10.94 -11.04
C ALA A 217 13.00 10.44 -11.10
N THR A 218 13.92 11.08 -10.38
CA THR A 218 15.34 10.70 -10.36
C THR A 218 15.91 10.72 -8.95
N VAL A 219 16.79 9.75 -8.67
CA VAL A 219 17.55 9.73 -7.43
C VAL A 219 18.89 10.43 -7.66
N PHE A 220 19.28 11.30 -6.75
CA PHE A 220 20.55 12.03 -6.80
C PHE A 220 21.16 12.18 -5.40
N PRO A 221 22.47 12.42 -5.27
CA PRO A 221 23.09 12.66 -3.97
C PRO A 221 22.55 13.93 -3.32
N CYS A 222 22.13 13.87 -2.06
CA CYS A 222 21.73 15.05 -1.31
C CYS A 222 22.91 16.01 -1.18
N LYS A 223 22.69 17.30 -1.42
CA LYS A 223 23.68 18.34 -1.06
C LYS A 223 23.62 18.50 0.46
N LYS A 224 24.75 18.26 1.12
CA LYS A 224 24.94 18.58 2.53
C LYS A 224 25.07 20.08 2.73
#